data_22676c29150bd4a72873da4eb4d5ca9e
#
_entry.id   22676c29150bd4a72873da4eb4d5ca9e
#
_cell.length_a   1.000
_cell.length_b   1.000
_cell.length_c   1.000
_cell.angle_alpha   90.00
_cell.angle_beta   90.00
_cell.angle_gamma   90.00
#
_symmetry.space_group_name_H-M   'P 1'
#
loop_
_entity.id
_entity.type
_entity.pdbx_description
1 polymer ?
#
loop_
_entity_poly.entity_id
_entity_poly.type
_entity_poly.pdbx_seq_one_letter_code
_entity_poly.pdbx_strand_id
1 'polypeptide(L)'
;MKLIGVAGTNGAGKDSVGEILAKEHGYMFISVTNLLRAECTKRSLPIEREHLRAISGEWRREGGLGVLVDKAVELYRQSYENYQGLVMASMRNDGEADRIHELGGTMIWVDADSKVRYNRIYSRQRTTEDNKTYEQFLSEEKDEMFGNPNDPTSLNMAVVKEKSDLIMLNEGNDIATFANDLAASLRSLNLL
;
A
#
# COMPACT_ATOMS: atom_id res chain seq x y z
N MET A 1 -14.39 -13.70 -2.70
CA MET A 1 -12.93 -13.52 -2.47
C MET A 1 -12.79 -12.55 -1.31
N LYS A 2 -12.05 -12.90 -0.27
CA LYS A 2 -11.65 -11.91 0.74
C LYS A 2 -10.58 -11.03 0.12
N LEU A 3 -10.81 -9.71 0.06
CA LEU A 3 -9.92 -8.74 -0.56
C LEU A 3 -9.66 -7.60 0.41
N ILE A 4 -8.38 -7.31 0.67
CA ILE A 4 -7.95 -6.26 1.58
C ILE A 4 -6.99 -5.34 0.84
N GLY A 5 -7.32 -4.06 0.78
CA GLY A 5 -6.43 -2.99 0.34
C GLY A 5 -5.76 -2.32 1.54
N VAL A 6 -4.46 -2.11 1.49
CA VAL A 6 -3.71 -1.46 2.57
C VAL A 6 -3.00 -0.21 2.05
N ALA A 7 -3.38 0.91 2.60
CA ALA A 7 -2.77 2.21 2.35
C ALA A 7 -2.16 2.78 3.64
N GLY A 8 -1.51 3.92 3.53
CA GLY A 8 -0.90 4.61 4.67
C GLY A 8 0.38 5.32 4.26
N THR A 9 0.86 6.21 5.09
CA THR A 9 2.05 7.03 4.85
C THR A 9 3.34 6.20 4.82
N ASN A 10 4.41 6.79 4.31
CA ASN A 10 5.71 6.11 4.25
C ASN A 10 6.23 5.83 5.67
N GLY A 11 6.69 4.60 5.93
CA GLY A 11 7.15 4.15 7.25
C GLY A 11 6.05 3.71 8.23
N ALA A 12 4.76 3.79 7.88
CA ALA A 12 3.65 3.40 8.75
C ALA A 12 3.54 1.87 8.98
N GLY A 13 4.09 1.03 8.09
CA GLY A 13 4.04 -0.43 8.25
C GLY A 13 3.02 -1.15 7.36
N LYS A 14 2.65 -0.56 6.23
CA LYS A 14 1.72 -1.17 5.25
C LYS A 14 2.13 -2.57 4.80
N ASP A 15 3.41 -2.74 4.49
CA ASP A 15 3.91 -4.03 4.02
C ASP A 15 3.88 -5.07 5.16
N SER A 16 4.09 -4.65 6.41
CA SER A 16 3.98 -5.53 7.58
C SER A 16 2.58 -6.11 7.73
N VAL A 17 1.52 -5.36 7.42
CA VAL A 17 0.14 -5.90 7.38
C VAL A 17 0.04 -7.03 6.36
N GLY A 18 0.56 -6.82 5.14
CA GLY A 18 0.57 -7.84 4.09
C GLY A 18 1.36 -9.08 4.49
N GLU A 19 2.55 -8.89 5.08
CA GLU A 19 3.42 -9.97 5.54
C GLU A 19 2.78 -10.80 6.68
N ILE A 20 2.14 -10.14 7.66
CA ILE A 20 1.41 -10.81 8.75
C ILE A 20 0.26 -11.64 8.18
N LEU A 21 -0.56 -11.05 7.31
CA LEU A 21 -1.71 -11.74 6.73
C LEU A 21 -1.29 -12.93 5.85
N ALA A 22 -0.20 -12.80 5.12
CA ALA A 22 0.35 -13.90 4.33
C ALA A 22 0.86 -15.04 5.22
N LYS A 23 1.66 -14.71 6.24
CA LYS A 23 2.34 -15.70 7.09
C LYS A 23 1.39 -16.41 8.05
N GLU A 24 0.47 -15.65 8.68
CA GLU A 24 -0.35 -16.14 9.79
C GLU A 24 -1.77 -16.53 9.38
N HIS A 25 -2.26 -15.97 8.26
CA HIS A 25 -3.66 -16.14 7.84
C HIS A 25 -3.83 -16.61 6.39
N GLY A 26 -2.74 -17.00 5.73
CA GLY A 26 -2.79 -17.64 4.41
C GLY A 26 -3.30 -16.75 3.28
N TYR A 27 -3.15 -15.42 3.38
CA TYR A 27 -3.45 -14.51 2.29
C TYR A 27 -2.34 -14.48 1.25
N MET A 28 -2.70 -14.30 -0.02
CA MET A 28 -1.72 -13.88 -1.02
C MET A 28 -1.39 -12.40 -0.79
N PHE A 29 -0.11 -12.09 -0.59
CA PHE A 29 0.34 -10.71 -0.42
C PHE A 29 0.95 -10.15 -1.71
N ILE A 30 0.41 -9.03 -2.19
CA ILE A 30 0.94 -8.29 -3.34
C ILE A 30 1.18 -6.84 -2.94
N SER A 31 2.44 -6.39 -3.02
CA SER A 31 2.78 -4.97 -2.91
C SER A 31 2.72 -4.30 -4.28
N VAL A 32 1.92 -3.23 -4.42
CA VAL A 32 1.89 -2.40 -5.64
C VAL A 32 3.30 -1.93 -6.02
N THR A 33 4.10 -1.56 -5.04
CA THR A 33 5.50 -1.17 -5.28
C THR A 33 6.31 -2.29 -5.93
N ASN A 34 6.07 -3.54 -5.55
CA ASN A 34 6.79 -4.68 -6.13
C ASN A 34 6.31 -5.00 -7.56
N LEU A 35 5.03 -4.81 -7.87
CA LEU A 35 4.54 -4.90 -9.25
C LEU A 35 5.25 -3.88 -10.15
N LEU A 36 5.37 -2.64 -9.69
CA LEU A 36 6.05 -1.57 -10.44
C LEU A 36 7.55 -1.83 -10.57
N ARG A 37 8.21 -2.33 -9.53
CA ARG A 37 9.63 -2.73 -9.59
C ARG A 37 9.88 -3.85 -10.59
N ALA A 38 9.01 -4.86 -10.62
CA ALA A 38 9.09 -5.93 -11.61
C ALA A 38 8.97 -5.39 -13.03
N GLU A 39 8.07 -4.43 -13.27
CA GLU A 39 7.93 -3.79 -14.57
C GLU A 39 9.15 -2.91 -14.93
N CYS A 40 9.74 -2.18 -13.97
CA CYS A 40 11.02 -1.48 -14.20
C CYS A 40 12.10 -2.45 -14.66
N THR A 41 12.25 -3.59 -13.98
CA THR A 41 13.22 -4.62 -14.33
C THR A 41 12.97 -5.15 -15.74
N LYS A 42 11.71 -5.45 -16.08
CA LYS A 42 11.31 -5.93 -17.41
C LYS A 42 11.64 -4.92 -18.51
N ARG A 43 11.48 -3.62 -18.24
CA ARG A 43 11.81 -2.51 -19.16
C ARG A 43 13.28 -2.10 -19.13
N SER A 44 14.12 -2.75 -18.30
CA SER A 44 15.52 -2.36 -18.07
C SER A 44 15.68 -0.91 -17.58
N LEU A 45 14.72 -0.43 -16.78
CA LEU A 45 14.75 0.89 -16.18
C LEU A 45 15.31 0.83 -14.75
N PRO A 46 15.99 1.90 -14.27
CA PRO A 46 16.39 2.02 -12.87
C PRO A 46 15.18 1.93 -11.93
N ILE A 47 15.36 1.28 -10.77
CA ILE A 47 14.30 1.17 -9.74
C ILE A 47 14.35 2.44 -8.87
N GLU A 48 13.82 3.53 -9.41
CA GLU A 48 13.75 4.85 -8.78
C GLU A 48 12.30 5.33 -8.71
N ARG A 49 11.98 6.22 -7.76
CA ARG A 49 10.61 6.73 -7.55
C ARG A 49 10.01 7.34 -8.81
N GLU A 50 10.80 8.05 -9.58
CA GLU A 50 10.37 8.67 -10.84
C GLU A 50 9.83 7.63 -11.83
N HIS A 51 10.59 6.55 -12.07
CA HIS A 51 10.18 5.47 -12.97
C HIS A 51 8.95 4.71 -12.46
N LEU A 52 8.89 4.44 -11.13
CA LEU A 52 7.72 3.81 -10.52
C LEU A 52 6.47 4.67 -10.69
N ARG A 53 6.58 5.99 -10.49
CA ARG A 53 5.47 6.95 -10.71
C ARG A 53 5.08 7.02 -12.19
N ALA A 54 6.04 7.08 -13.10
CA ALA A 54 5.79 7.11 -14.54
C ALA A 54 5.01 5.88 -15.01
N ILE A 55 5.45 4.66 -14.61
CA ILE A 55 4.78 3.40 -14.96
C ILE A 55 3.37 3.34 -14.34
N SER A 56 3.21 3.72 -13.08
CA SER A 56 1.90 3.70 -12.45
C SER A 56 0.93 4.68 -13.11
N GLY A 57 1.40 5.87 -13.47
CA GLY A 57 0.61 6.86 -14.22
C GLY A 57 0.25 6.38 -15.63
N GLU A 58 1.20 5.77 -16.36
CA GLU A 58 0.96 5.15 -17.64
C GLU A 58 -0.16 4.09 -17.56
N TRP A 59 -0.01 3.13 -16.66
CA TRP A 59 -1.00 2.07 -16.48
C TRP A 59 -2.39 2.60 -16.10
N ARG A 60 -2.46 3.63 -15.24
CA ARG A 60 -3.75 4.27 -14.90
C ARG A 60 -4.38 4.99 -16.08
N ARG A 61 -3.60 5.65 -16.94
CA ARG A 61 -4.12 6.29 -18.16
C ARG A 61 -4.66 5.27 -19.17
N GLU A 62 -4.01 4.10 -19.27
CA GLU A 62 -4.39 3.05 -20.23
C GLU A 62 -5.55 2.18 -19.74
N GLY A 63 -5.52 1.79 -18.46
CA GLY A 63 -6.42 0.79 -17.89
C GLY A 63 -7.41 1.33 -16.84
N GLY A 64 -7.42 2.64 -16.59
CA GLY A 64 -8.24 3.26 -15.53
C GLY A 64 -7.54 3.28 -14.18
N LEU A 65 -8.06 4.10 -13.25
CA LEU A 65 -7.42 4.37 -11.96
C LEU A 65 -7.29 3.13 -11.07
N GLY A 66 -8.17 2.14 -11.22
CA GLY A 66 -8.15 0.86 -10.51
C GLY A 66 -7.27 -0.24 -11.09
N VAL A 67 -6.58 0.00 -12.21
CA VAL A 67 -5.85 -1.01 -12.98
C VAL A 67 -4.81 -1.80 -12.17
N LEU A 68 -4.19 -1.20 -11.16
CA LEU A 68 -3.23 -1.89 -10.31
C LEU A 68 -3.90 -2.96 -9.44
N VAL A 69 -5.14 -2.70 -9.02
CA VAL A 69 -5.97 -3.67 -8.32
C VAL A 69 -6.35 -4.81 -9.26
N ASP A 70 -6.78 -4.51 -10.48
CA ASP A 70 -7.14 -5.53 -11.46
C ASP A 70 -5.96 -6.45 -11.80
N LYS A 71 -4.75 -5.91 -11.98
CA LYS A 71 -3.51 -6.69 -12.18
C LYS A 71 -3.23 -7.64 -11.00
N ALA A 72 -3.41 -7.19 -9.78
CA ALA A 72 -3.19 -8.04 -8.60
C ALA A 72 -4.28 -9.12 -8.47
N VAL A 73 -5.53 -8.79 -8.76
CA VAL A 73 -6.64 -9.75 -8.77
C VAL A 73 -6.43 -10.80 -9.86
N GLU A 74 -5.90 -10.43 -11.02
CA GLU A 74 -5.55 -11.37 -12.09
C GLU A 74 -4.47 -12.36 -11.64
N LEU A 75 -3.40 -11.87 -11.00
CA LEU A 75 -2.36 -12.75 -10.41
C LEU A 75 -2.94 -13.68 -9.34
N TYR A 76 -3.81 -13.19 -8.46
CA TYR A 76 -4.47 -14.00 -7.46
C TYR A 76 -5.31 -15.11 -8.10
N ARG A 77 -6.06 -14.83 -9.16
CA ARG A 77 -6.91 -15.82 -9.86
C ARG A 77 -6.12 -16.98 -10.47
N GLN A 78 -4.84 -16.80 -10.73
CA GLN A 78 -3.98 -17.89 -11.27
C GLN A 78 -3.62 -18.94 -10.22
N SER A 79 -3.81 -18.65 -8.91
CA SER A 79 -3.43 -19.54 -7.82
C SER A 79 -4.31 -19.39 -6.58
N TYR A 80 -5.56 -18.92 -6.74
CA TYR A 80 -6.48 -18.59 -5.64
C TYR A 80 -6.75 -19.76 -4.68
N GLU A 81 -6.71 -21.00 -5.18
CA GLU A 81 -6.96 -22.20 -4.39
C GLU A 81 -5.96 -22.40 -3.23
N ASN A 82 -4.80 -21.76 -3.32
CA ASN A 82 -3.75 -21.85 -2.31
C ASN A 82 -3.89 -20.80 -1.21
N TYR A 83 -4.88 -19.87 -1.31
CA TYR A 83 -4.97 -18.71 -0.44
C TYR A 83 -6.38 -18.47 0.09
N GLN A 84 -6.46 -17.94 1.32
CA GLN A 84 -7.73 -17.52 1.95
C GLN A 84 -8.31 -16.23 1.34
N GLY A 85 -7.46 -15.42 0.74
CA GLY A 85 -7.83 -14.13 0.14
C GLY A 85 -6.62 -13.42 -0.44
N LEU A 86 -6.83 -12.19 -0.90
CA LEU A 86 -5.79 -11.30 -1.42
C LEU A 86 -5.64 -10.08 -0.51
N VAL A 87 -4.41 -9.76 -0.12
CA VAL A 87 -4.05 -8.49 0.51
C VAL A 87 -3.10 -7.72 -0.41
N MET A 88 -3.47 -6.47 -0.70
CA MET A 88 -2.66 -5.56 -1.50
C MET A 88 -2.16 -4.42 -0.64
N ALA A 89 -0.86 -4.13 -0.65
CA ALA A 89 -0.30 -2.99 0.07
C ALA A 89 0.30 -1.94 -0.86
N SER A 90 0.53 -0.76 -0.29
CA SER A 90 1.13 0.40 -0.96
C SER A 90 0.23 1.05 -2.01
N MET A 91 -1.07 1.03 -1.79
CA MET A 91 -2.06 1.76 -2.59
C MET A 91 -1.94 3.26 -2.33
N ARG A 92 -2.08 4.08 -3.38
CA ARG A 92 -1.78 5.52 -3.30
C ARG A 92 -2.69 6.41 -4.15
N ASN A 93 -3.63 5.84 -4.87
CA ASN A 93 -4.59 6.58 -5.70
C ASN A 93 -6.01 6.23 -5.27
N ASP A 94 -6.90 7.20 -5.26
CA ASP A 94 -8.28 7.05 -4.83
C ASP A 94 -9.08 6.06 -5.69
N GLY A 95 -8.80 5.99 -6.99
CA GLY A 95 -9.42 4.97 -7.86
C GLY A 95 -9.01 3.52 -7.51
N GLU A 96 -7.87 3.32 -6.86
CA GLU A 96 -7.51 2.01 -6.31
C GLU A 96 -8.43 1.65 -5.12
N ALA A 97 -8.72 2.61 -4.23
CA ALA A 97 -9.64 2.40 -3.12
C ALA A 97 -11.07 2.12 -3.63
N ASP A 98 -11.54 2.89 -4.61
CA ASP A 98 -12.83 2.65 -5.26
C ASP A 98 -12.90 1.23 -5.84
N ARG A 99 -11.84 0.81 -6.53
CA ARG A 99 -11.80 -0.52 -7.15
C ARG A 99 -11.81 -1.66 -6.12
N ILE A 100 -11.15 -1.49 -4.98
CA ILE A 100 -11.25 -2.45 -3.86
C ILE A 100 -12.70 -2.56 -3.40
N HIS A 101 -13.41 -1.44 -3.18
CA HIS A 101 -14.81 -1.43 -2.76
C HIS A 101 -15.76 -2.02 -3.80
N GLU A 102 -15.59 -1.69 -5.09
CA GLU A 102 -16.36 -2.28 -6.20
C GLU A 102 -16.25 -3.81 -6.24
N LEU A 103 -15.13 -4.36 -5.84
CA LEU A 103 -14.89 -5.80 -5.76
C LEU A 103 -15.34 -6.42 -4.42
N GLY A 104 -15.99 -5.64 -3.56
CA GLY A 104 -16.47 -6.06 -2.24
C GLY A 104 -15.34 -6.24 -1.22
N GLY A 105 -14.21 -5.58 -1.42
CA GLY A 105 -13.07 -5.59 -0.51
C GLY A 105 -13.15 -4.52 0.57
N THR A 106 -12.16 -4.51 1.45
CA THR A 106 -12.04 -3.58 2.58
C THR A 106 -10.73 -2.82 2.50
N MET A 107 -10.78 -1.51 2.71
CA MET A 107 -9.62 -0.63 2.75
C MET A 107 -9.15 -0.39 4.19
N ILE A 108 -7.86 -0.59 4.43
CA ILE A 108 -7.19 -0.32 5.71
C ILE A 108 -6.18 0.81 5.51
N TRP A 109 -6.28 1.83 6.34
CA TRP A 109 -5.25 2.85 6.49
C TRP A 109 -4.37 2.53 7.69
N VAL A 110 -3.07 2.42 7.47
CA VAL A 110 -2.07 2.28 8.55
C VAL A 110 -1.41 3.62 8.79
N ASP A 111 -1.43 4.08 10.04
CA ASP A 111 -0.83 5.34 10.45
C ASP A 111 0.16 5.15 11.61
N ALA A 112 1.03 6.11 11.78
CA ALA A 112 1.90 6.25 12.94
C ALA A 112 2.39 7.70 13.02
N ASP A 113 2.85 8.14 14.20
CA ASP A 113 3.46 9.45 14.37
C ASP A 113 4.59 9.69 13.36
N SER A 114 4.67 10.89 12.83
CA SER A 114 5.62 11.22 11.76
C SER A 114 7.08 11.01 12.16
N LYS A 115 7.45 11.25 13.43
CA LYS A 115 8.82 10.99 13.93
C LYS A 115 9.10 9.50 14.05
N VAL A 116 8.11 8.71 14.48
CA VAL A 116 8.21 7.24 14.52
C VAL A 116 8.47 6.71 13.11
N ARG A 117 7.71 7.17 12.12
CA ARG A 117 7.85 6.77 10.71
C ARG A 117 9.19 7.19 10.12
N TYR A 118 9.61 8.43 10.38
CA TYR A 118 10.91 8.93 9.95
C TYR A 118 12.05 8.09 10.51
N ASN A 119 12.05 7.80 11.82
CA ASN A 119 13.08 6.97 12.47
C ASN A 119 13.13 5.55 11.89
N ARG A 120 11.99 4.95 11.59
CA ARG A 120 11.92 3.63 10.92
C ARG A 120 12.55 3.65 9.53
N ILE A 121 12.29 4.69 8.73
CA ILE A 121 12.86 4.84 7.39
C ILE A 121 14.36 5.07 7.49
N TYR A 122 14.80 5.99 8.33
CA TYR A 122 16.20 6.32 8.53
C TYR A 122 17.01 5.10 9.00
N SER A 123 16.46 4.29 9.92
CA SER A 123 17.14 3.10 10.46
C SER A 123 17.26 1.95 9.47
N ARG A 124 16.31 1.80 8.53
CA ARG A 124 16.33 0.67 7.59
C ARG A 124 17.29 0.85 6.42
N GLN A 125 17.65 2.09 6.05
CA GLN A 125 18.63 2.45 4.99
C GLN A 125 18.57 1.56 3.73
N ARG A 126 17.38 1.30 3.22
CA ARG A 126 17.18 0.41 2.06
C ARG A 126 17.68 1.03 0.76
N THR A 127 17.63 2.34 0.66
CA THR A 127 18.03 3.10 -0.53
C THR A 127 18.71 4.41 -0.13
N THR A 128 19.42 5.05 -1.05
CA THR A 128 19.97 6.39 -0.87
C THR A 128 18.88 7.44 -0.58
N GLU A 129 17.66 7.19 -1.03
CA GLU A 129 16.48 8.05 -0.78
C GLU A 129 16.01 8.03 0.69
N ASP A 130 16.44 7.03 1.49
CA ASP A 130 16.12 6.96 2.92
C ASP A 130 17.00 7.91 3.75
N ASN A 131 18.08 8.45 3.17
CA ASN A 131 18.99 9.39 3.83
C ASN A 131 18.56 10.84 3.57
N LYS A 132 17.48 11.28 4.20
CA LYS A 132 16.90 12.63 4.09
C LYS A 132 16.69 13.26 5.47
N THR A 133 16.57 14.59 5.51
CA THR A 133 16.21 15.27 6.75
C THR A 133 14.73 15.04 7.08
N TYR A 134 14.35 15.31 8.32
CA TYR A 134 12.96 15.20 8.74
C TYR A 134 12.04 16.18 7.99
N GLU A 135 12.52 17.40 7.71
CA GLU A 135 11.81 18.41 6.93
C GLU A 135 11.57 17.94 5.49
N GLN A 136 12.58 17.34 4.85
CA GLN A 136 12.44 16.76 3.52
C GLN A 136 11.42 15.60 3.51
N PHE A 137 11.45 14.75 4.53
CA PHE A 137 10.48 13.68 4.70
C PHE A 137 9.04 14.22 4.80
N LEU A 138 8.81 15.27 5.60
CA LEU A 138 7.49 15.89 5.74
C LEU A 138 7.02 16.58 4.44
N SER A 139 7.94 17.23 3.73
CA SER A 139 7.62 17.88 2.44
C SER A 139 7.18 16.85 1.40
N GLU A 140 7.93 15.74 1.25
CA GLU A 140 7.57 14.67 0.33
C GLU A 140 6.22 14.01 0.69
N GLU A 141 5.95 13.83 2.00
CA GLU A 141 4.67 13.30 2.48
C GLU A 141 3.52 14.22 2.10
N LYS A 142 3.68 15.53 2.23
CA LYS A 142 2.67 16.50 1.83
C LYS A 142 2.35 16.40 0.34
N ASP A 143 3.36 16.24 -0.50
CA ASP A 143 3.18 16.07 -1.95
C ASP A 143 2.45 14.75 -2.29
N GLU A 144 2.72 13.67 -1.56
CA GLU A 144 2.02 12.39 -1.73
C GLU A 144 0.56 12.45 -1.22
N MET A 145 0.29 13.23 -0.18
CA MET A 145 -1.06 13.37 0.39
C MET A 145 -2.02 14.06 -0.57
N PHE A 146 -1.59 15.10 -1.26
CA PHE A 146 -2.51 15.94 -2.04
C PHE A 146 -2.32 15.83 -3.57
N GLY A 147 -1.19 15.28 -4.02
CA GLY A 147 -0.91 15.04 -5.43
C GLY A 147 -1.05 16.28 -6.33
N ASN A 148 -1.33 16.03 -7.60
CA ASN A 148 -1.63 17.08 -8.57
C ASN A 148 -3.14 17.07 -8.88
N PRO A 149 -3.91 18.12 -8.51
CA PRO A 149 -5.35 18.17 -8.72
C PRO A 149 -5.76 18.16 -10.21
N ASN A 150 -4.83 18.50 -11.12
CA ASN A 150 -5.07 18.49 -12.56
C ASN A 150 -4.70 17.17 -13.23
N ASP A 151 -4.17 16.20 -12.48
CA ASP A 151 -3.82 14.87 -12.98
C ASP A 151 -4.43 13.79 -12.07
N PRO A 152 -5.57 13.19 -12.45
CA PRO A 152 -6.24 12.16 -11.65
C PRO A 152 -5.41 10.89 -11.50
N THR A 153 -4.37 10.70 -12.34
CA THR A 153 -3.47 9.55 -12.22
C THR A 153 -2.37 9.74 -11.17
N SER A 154 -2.27 10.95 -10.60
CA SER A 154 -1.32 11.27 -9.53
C SER A 154 -1.68 10.60 -8.20
N LEU A 155 -0.77 10.68 -7.23
CA LEU A 155 -1.02 10.18 -5.89
C LEU A 155 -2.04 11.10 -5.18
N ASN A 156 -2.98 10.53 -4.43
CA ASN A 156 -3.97 11.27 -3.65
C ASN A 156 -4.27 10.52 -2.34
N MET A 157 -3.29 10.51 -1.45
CA MET A 157 -3.34 9.73 -0.21
C MET A 157 -4.38 10.26 0.78
N ALA A 158 -4.70 11.57 0.74
CA ALA A 158 -5.73 12.14 1.61
C ALA A 158 -7.11 11.51 1.32
N VAL A 159 -7.49 11.43 0.05
CA VAL A 159 -8.75 10.80 -0.35
C VAL A 159 -8.73 9.29 -0.10
N VAL A 160 -7.59 8.61 -0.31
CA VAL A 160 -7.46 7.18 0.06
C VAL A 160 -7.71 6.98 1.55
N LYS A 161 -7.19 7.87 2.42
CA LYS A 161 -7.44 7.83 3.87
C LYS A 161 -8.92 8.01 4.19
N GLU A 162 -9.59 8.98 3.57
CA GLU A 162 -11.03 9.22 3.74
C GLU A 162 -11.89 8.02 3.31
N LYS A 163 -11.48 7.31 2.26
CA LYS A 163 -12.16 6.11 1.76
C LYS A 163 -11.82 4.83 2.54
N SER A 164 -10.93 4.89 3.54
CA SER A 164 -10.54 3.69 4.29
C SER A 164 -11.58 3.31 5.34
N ASP A 165 -11.95 2.03 5.37
CA ASP A 165 -12.97 1.46 6.27
C ASP A 165 -12.44 1.26 7.69
N LEU A 166 -11.13 1.09 7.82
CA LEU A 166 -10.43 0.86 9.09
C LEU A 166 -9.15 1.66 9.15
N ILE A 167 -8.93 2.32 10.29
CA ILE A 167 -7.66 3.01 10.59
C ILE A 167 -6.94 2.22 11.68
N MET A 168 -5.71 1.77 11.39
CA MET A 168 -4.83 1.05 12.29
C MET A 168 -3.66 1.95 12.71
N LEU A 169 -3.46 2.13 14.01
CA LEU A 169 -2.31 2.87 14.55
C LEU A 169 -1.17 1.90 14.85
N ASN A 170 0.00 2.17 14.27
CA ASN A 170 1.21 1.38 14.45
C ASN A 170 2.31 2.23 15.10
N GLU A 171 2.07 2.66 16.34
CA GLU A 171 2.99 3.53 17.09
C GLU A 171 4.14 2.77 17.76
N GLY A 172 3.94 1.49 18.04
CA GLY A 172 4.91 0.64 18.72
C GLY A 172 5.99 0.05 17.82
N ASN A 173 7.01 -0.54 18.46
CA ASN A 173 8.02 -1.37 17.79
C ASN A 173 7.76 -2.87 17.97
N ASP A 174 6.71 -3.25 18.68
CA ASP A 174 6.33 -4.64 18.90
C ASP A 174 5.38 -5.12 17.80
N ILE A 175 5.93 -5.89 16.89
CA ILE A 175 5.19 -6.46 15.77
C ILE A 175 4.12 -7.46 16.23
N ALA A 176 4.33 -8.16 17.35
CA ALA A 176 3.38 -9.14 17.87
C ALA A 176 2.11 -8.45 18.41
N THR A 177 2.26 -7.36 19.14
CA THR A 177 1.13 -6.54 19.60
C THR A 177 0.36 -6.02 18.39
N PHE A 178 1.04 -5.45 17.39
CA PHE A 178 0.38 -4.95 16.18
C PHE A 178 -0.35 -6.07 15.41
N ALA A 179 0.23 -7.26 15.30
CA ALA A 179 -0.40 -8.42 14.66
C ALA A 179 -1.68 -8.86 15.38
N ASN A 180 -1.67 -8.87 16.73
CA ASN A 180 -2.85 -9.19 17.53
C ASN A 180 -3.98 -8.17 17.34
N ASP A 181 -3.68 -6.88 17.35
CA ASP A 181 -4.65 -5.79 17.14
C ASP A 181 -5.24 -5.86 15.73
N LEU A 182 -4.40 -6.11 14.72
CA LEU A 182 -4.82 -6.33 13.34
C LEU A 182 -5.78 -7.52 13.24
N ALA A 183 -5.41 -8.67 13.82
CA ALA A 183 -6.23 -9.86 13.78
C ALA A 183 -7.58 -9.66 14.49
N ALA A 184 -7.61 -8.97 15.65
CA ALA A 184 -8.84 -8.65 16.35
C ALA A 184 -9.78 -7.76 15.49
N SER A 185 -9.22 -6.71 14.88
CA SER A 185 -9.96 -5.81 13.99
C SER A 185 -10.51 -6.55 12.76
N LEU A 186 -9.72 -7.41 12.13
CA LEU A 186 -10.16 -8.15 10.94
C LEU A 186 -11.22 -9.21 11.25
N ARG A 187 -11.18 -9.85 12.42
CA ARG A 187 -12.25 -10.76 12.87
C ARG A 187 -13.58 -10.03 13.03
N SER A 188 -13.57 -8.80 13.57
CA SER A 188 -14.80 -7.99 13.69
C SER A 188 -15.44 -7.65 12.34
N LEU A 189 -14.64 -7.66 11.27
CA LEU A 189 -15.07 -7.43 9.88
C LEU A 189 -15.32 -8.73 9.09
N ASN A 190 -15.24 -9.90 9.73
CA ASN A 190 -15.35 -11.22 9.10
C ASN A 190 -14.31 -11.48 7.98
N LEU A 191 -13.15 -10.87 8.10
CA LEU A 191 -12.04 -11.03 7.14
C LEU A 191 -11.06 -12.14 7.55
N LEU A 192 -11.08 -12.55 8.81
CA LEU A 192 -10.34 -13.73 9.32
C LEU A 192 -11.28 -14.82 9.77
#